data_80b70cff1de8627571df2cbfc181ca20
#
_entry.id   80b70cff1de8627571df2cbfc181ca20
#
_cell.length_a   1.000
_cell.length_b   1.000
_cell.length_c   1.000
_cell.angle_alpha   90.00
_cell.angle_beta   90.00
_cell.angle_gamma   90.00
#
_symmetry.space_group_name_H-M   'P 1'
#
loop_
_entity.id
_entity.type
_entity.pdbx_description
1 polymer ?
#
loop_
_entity_poly.entity_id
_entity_poly.type
_entity_poly.pdbx_seq_one_letter_code
_entity_poly.pdbx_strand_id
1 'polypeptide(L)'
;MSNPLFYGCGTALVTPFKGRRVDYDALEGLIDWQLEEGADALIVLGTTGEPATVSASERPAVIECAVARVRRRVPVIVGTGANDTREAVRLSIEAQALGADALLVVTPYYNRASRSGLMAHFNAVADSVALPVIMYNVPGRTGVNLPPETVAALARHPNLCAVKDASGDLRQLTDLAAACGEGVAVYCGNDDQVVPAMALGARGVISVAANVVPRPMRELTHAWLEGDPAKALDWQLRLLPLIRALFSEVSPIPVKAALSAMGLIENNLRLPLTPLDREKAETLVETLRKAGITVQG
;
A
#
# COMPACT_ATOMS: atom_id res chain seq x y z
N MET A 1 -23.68 3.00 -7.44
CA MET A 1 -22.33 2.38 -7.59
C MET A 1 -21.32 3.42 -7.10
N SER A 2 -20.58 3.13 -6.05
CA SER A 2 -19.49 4.02 -5.61
C SER A 2 -18.37 3.93 -6.65
N ASN A 3 -17.98 5.07 -7.23
CA ASN A 3 -16.83 5.12 -8.11
C ASN A 3 -15.59 4.67 -7.30
N PRO A 4 -14.77 3.71 -7.78
CA PRO A 4 -13.55 3.34 -7.07
C PRO A 4 -12.64 4.56 -6.94
N LEU A 5 -11.84 4.61 -5.88
CA LEU A 5 -10.90 5.71 -5.61
C LEU A 5 -9.87 5.89 -6.73
N PHE A 6 -9.43 4.80 -7.29
CA PHE A 6 -8.57 4.75 -8.48
C PHE A 6 -8.72 3.39 -9.17
N TYR A 7 -8.25 3.31 -10.40
CA TYR A 7 -7.99 2.07 -11.12
C TYR A 7 -6.49 1.99 -11.39
N GLY A 8 -5.91 0.78 -11.42
CA GLY A 8 -4.51 0.61 -11.79
C GLY A 8 -3.58 0.40 -10.60
N CYS A 9 -2.47 1.12 -10.54
CA CYS A 9 -1.40 0.92 -9.57
C CYS A 9 -1.27 2.08 -8.59
N GLY A 10 -1.64 1.85 -7.33
CA GLY A 10 -1.32 2.76 -6.22
C GLY A 10 -0.03 2.34 -5.53
N THR A 11 0.89 3.27 -5.31
CA THR A 11 2.18 2.98 -4.68
C THR A 11 2.09 3.11 -3.16
N ALA A 12 2.34 2.01 -2.43
CA ALA A 12 2.57 2.04 -0.99
C ALA A 12 3.95 2.63 -0.72
N LEU A 13 4.02 3.96 -0.61
CA LEU A 13 5.27 4.72 -0.60
C LEU A 13 6.07 4.47 0.68
N VAL A 14 7.39 4.33 0.55
CA VAL A 14 8.30 4.33 1.70
C VAL A 14 8.35 5.71 2.34
N THR A 15 8.66 5.78 3.64
CA THR A 15 9.08 7.03 4.29
C THR A 15 10.60 7.05 4.36
N PRO A 16 11.29 7.89 3.58
CA PRO A 16 12.74 8.00 3.64
C PRO A 16 13.17 8.64 4.95
N PHE A 17 14.28 8.15 5.52
CA PHE A 17 14.88 8.71 6.71
C PHE A 17 16.33 9.13 6.44
N LYS A 18 16.73 10.25 7.03
CA LYS A 18 18.11 10.73 7.08
C LYS A 18 18.53 10.88 8.53
N GLY A 19 19.47 10.04 8.95
CA GLY A 19 19.78 9.89 10.36
C GLY A 19 18.53 9.51 11.17
N ARG A 20 18.13 10.34 12.13
CA ARG A 20 16.97 10.10 13.02
C ARG A 20 15.67 10.78 12.55
N ARG A 21 15.68 11.51 11.45
CA ARG A 21 14.55 12.33 10.97
C ARG A 21 13.99 11.79 9.66
N VAL A 22 12.77 12.18 9.35
CA VAL A 22 12.22 12.00 8.00
C VAL A 22 12.99 12.89 7.04
N ASP A 23 13.38 12.35 5.90
CA ASP A 23 13.99 13.08 4.79
C ASP A 23 12.90 13.57 3.84
N TYR A 24 12.45 14.80 4.06
CA TYR A 24 11.37 15.39 3.27
C TYR A 24 11.79 15.69 1.82
N ASP A 25 13.06 16.05 1.60
CA ASP A 25 13.58 16.32 0.24
C ASP A 25 13.55 15.03 -0.59
N ALA A 26 13.99 13.91 0.00
CA ALA A 26 13.91 12.61 -0.64
C ALA A 26 12.45 12.14 -0.81
N LEU A 27 11.56 12.42 0.15
CA LEU A 27 10.13 12.11 0.04
C LEU A 27 9.48 12.86 -1.13
N GLU A 28 9.75 14.16 -1.28
CA GLU A 28 9.28 14.96 -2.40
C GLU A 28 9.80 14.43 -3.74
N GLY A 29 11.09 14.09 -3.80
CA GLY A 29 11.69 13.49 -5.00
C GLY A 29 11.06 12.16 -5.39
N LEU A 30 10.77 11.29 -4.40
CA LEU A 30 10.05 10.03 -4.64
C LEU A 30 8.63 10.29 -5.15
N ILE A 31 7.91 11.25 -4.58
CA ILE A 31 6.55 11.60 -5.02
C ILE A 31 6.57 12.09 -6.47
N ASP A 32 7.49 12.99 -6.83
CA ASP A 32 7.59 13.48 -8.19
C ASP A 32 7.89 12.34 -9.17
N TRP A 33 8.86 11.51 -8.86
CA TRP A 33 9.20 10.36 -9.70
C TRP A 33 8.00 9.42 -9.89
N GLN A 34 7.26 9.09 -8.82
CA GLN A 34 6.06 8.27 -8.94
C GLN A 34 5.01 8.89 -9.87
N LEU A 35 4.82 10.20 -9.79
CA LEU A 35 3.87 10.92 -10.63
C LEU A 35 4.32 11.01 -12.10
N GLU A 36 5.61 11.21 -12.35
CA GLU A 36 6.21 11.21 -13.68
C GLU A 36 6.13 9.83 -14.36
N GLU A 37 6.26 8.78 -13.56
CA GLU A 37 6.11 7.40 -14.02
C GLU A 37 4.64 6.92 -14.09
N GLY A 38 3.69 7.78 -13.68
CA GLY A 38 2.27 7.60 -13.89
C GLY A 38 1.56 6.77 -12.83
N ALA A 39 1.98 6.84 -11.57
CA ALA A 39 1.23 6.23 -10.46
C ALA A 39 -0.23 6.71 -10.44
N ASP A 40 -1.18 5.79 -10.23
CA ASP A 40 -2.61 6.10 -10.22
C ASP A 40 -3.10 6.55 -8.82
N ALA A 41 -2.33 6.27 -7.77
CA ALA A 41 -2.56 6.74 -6.40
C ALA A 41 -1.26 6.67 -5.59
N LEU A 42 -1.13 7.48 -4.54
CA LEU A 42 -0.03 7.39 -3.58
C LEU A 42 -0.57 7.08 -2.18
N ILE A 43 0.00 6.06 -1.55
CA ILE A 43 -0.36 5.64 -0.21
C ILE A 43 0.79 5.96 0.73
N VAL A 44 0.63 6.95 1.60
CA VAL A 44 1.62 7.33 2.61
C VAL A 44 1.25 6.76 3.98
N LEU A 45 2.25 6.52 4.82
CA LEU A 45 2.06 5.97 6.16
C LEU A 45 1.27 4.64 6.19
N GLY A 46 1.21 3.91 5.06
CA GLY A 46 0.87 2.49 5.06
C GLY A 46 2.01 1.67 5.68
N THR A 47 1.88 0.35 5.75
CA THR A 47 2.91 -0.53 6.33
C THR A 47 4.31 -0.28 5.76
N THR A 48 4.42 -0.06 4.45
CA THR A 48 5.68 0.24 3.75
C THR A 48 6.29 1.58 4.17
N GLY A 49 5.48 2.52 4.63
CA GLY A 49 5.90 3.83 5.14
C GLY A 49 6.32 3.81 6.62
N GLU A 50 6.51 2.65 7.25
CA GLU A 50 6.96 2.48 8.64
C GLU A 50 6.15 3.29 9.67
N PRO A 51 4.79 3.26 9.64
CA PRO A 51 3.97 4.16 10.46
C PRO A 51 4.15 3.96 11.97
N ALA A 52 4.58 2.76 12.39
CA ALA A 52 4.82 2.45 13.82
C ALA A 52 6.01 3.19 14.41
N THR A 53 6.94 3.66 13.58
CA THR A 53 8.18 4.33 14.01
C THR A 53 8.25 5.79 13.55
N VAL A 54 7.28 6.25 12.77
CA VAL A 54 7.08 7.69 12.48
C VAL A 54 6.39 8.30 13.70
N SER A 55 7.05 9.27 14.34
CA SER A 55 6.54 9.89 15.57
C SER A 55 5.25 10.68 15.34
N ALA A 56 4.50 10.94 16.41
CA ALA A 56 3.29 11.74 16.35
C ALA A 56 3.52 13.17 15.81
N SER A 57 4.72 13.72 15.99
CA SER A 57 5.08 15.03 15.44
C SER A 57 5.52 15.01 13.98
N GLU A 58 6.00 13.87 13.49
CA GLU A 58 6.41 13.71 12.07
C GLU A 58 5.24 13.34 11.15
N ARG A 59 4.24 12.62 11.67
CA ARG A 59 3.10 12.15 10.85
C ARG A 59 2.37 13.27 10.11
N PRO A 60 1.97 14.38 10.79
CA PRO A 60 1.31 15.49 10.08
C PRO A 60 2.18 16.05 8.95
N ALA A 61 3.46 16.26 9.19
CA ALA A 61 4.37 16.81 8.19
C ALA A 61 4.58 15.88 6.98
N VAL A 62 4.57 14.55 7.17
CA VAL A 62 4.60 13.57 6.05
C VAL A 62 3.32 13.67 5.21
N ILE A 63 2.16 13.82 5.85
CA ILE A 63 0.87 13.95 5.15
C ILE A 63 0.83 15.29 4.39
N GLU A 64 1.17 16.40 5.04
CA GLU A 64 1.20 17.73 4.43
C GLU A 64 2.17 17.78 3.24
N CYS A 65 3.38 17.21 3.37
CA CYS A 65 4.35 17.10 2.30
C CYS A 65 3.74 16.36 1.09
N ALA A 66 3.12 15.19 1.32
CA ALA A 66 2.52 14.41 0.24
C ALA A 66 1.35 15.15 -0.43
N VAL A 67 0.42 15.69 0.34
CA VAL A 67 -0.75 16.43 -0.18
C VAL A 67 -0.32 17.67 -0.96
N ALA A 68 0.60 18.45 -0.41
CA ALA A 68 1.12 19.66 -1.05
C ALA A 68 1.89 19.34 -2.34
N ARG A 69 2.66 18.22 -2.36
CA ARG A 69 3.45 17.85 -3.54
C ARG A 69 2.59 17.25 -4.64
N VAL A 70 1.64 16.39 -4.29
CA VAL A 70 0.75 15.73 -5.25
C VAL A 70 -0.22 16.72 -5.91
N ARG A 71 -0.70 17.73 -5.21
CA ARG A 71 -1.60 18.79 -5.76
C ARG A 71 -2.82 18.23 -6.50
N ARG A 72 -3.46 17.20 -5.95
CA ARG A 72 -4.65 16.55 -6.52
C ARG A 72 -4.47 15.93 -7.91
N ARG A 73 -3.21 15.65 -8.33
CA ARG A 73 -2.93 14.96 -9.60
C ARG A 73 -3.39 13.50 -9.56
N VAL A 74 -3.26 12.88 -8.40
CA VAL A 74 -3.74 11.53 -8.06
C VAL A 74 -4.24 11.53 -6.62
N PRO A 75 -5.05 10.54 -6.18
CA PRO A 75 -5.45 10.43 -4.78
C PRO A 75 -4.26 10.21 -3.85
N VAL A 76 -4.22 10.94 -2.72
CA VAL A 76 -3.34 10.70 -1.58
C VAL A 76 -4.12 9.94 -0.51
N ILE A 77 -3.73 8.68 -0.28
CA ILE A 77 -4.36 7.77 0.67
C ILE A 77 -3.46 7.64 1.88
N VAL A 78 -3.99 7.89 3.08
CA VAL A 78 -3.20 7.90 4.31
C VAL A 78 -3.47 6.66 5.16
N GLY A 79 -2.41 5.97 5.59
CA GLY A 79 -2.49 4.89 6.57
C GLY A 79 -2.79 5.41 7.97
N THR A 80 -3.98 5.09 8.51
CA THR A 80 -4.44 5.56 9.83
C THR A 80 -4.85 4.41 10.76
N GLY A 81 -4.71 3.15 10.33
CA GLY A 81 -5.04 2.01 11.16
C GLY A 81 -4.13 1.87 12.39
N ALA A 82 -4.75 1.52 13.52
CA ALA A 82 -4.10 1.23 14.78
C ALA A 82 -4.82 0.08 15.49
N ASN A 83 -4.20 -0.50 16.50
CA ASN A 83 -4.83 -1.56 17.31
C ASN A 83 -5.64 -1.01 18.51
N ASP A 84 -5.63 0.30 18.75
CA ASP A 84 -6.60 1.02 19.58
C ASP A 84 -7.55 1.80 18.65
N THR A 85 -8.86 1.55 18.78
CA THR A 85 -9.89 2.21 17.97
C THR A 85 -9.88 3.73 18.13
N ARG A 86 -9.63 4.24 19.33
CA ARG A 86 -9.57 5.69 19.60
C ARG A 86 -8.41 6.33 18.87
N GLU A 87 -7.27 5.65 18.82
CA GLU A 87 -6.10 6.14 18.07
C GLU A 87 -6.35 6.09 16.57
N ALA A 88 -6.96 5.02 16.04
CA ALA A 88 -7.34 4.94 14.62
C ALA A 88 -8.29 6.08 14.23
N VAL A 89 -9.29 6.39 15.07
CA VAL A 89 -10.22 7.53 14.89
C VAL A 89 -9.46 8.85 14.90
N ARG A 90 -8.60 9.09 15.91
CA ARG A 90 -7.80 10.31 16.02
C ARG A 90 -6.93 10.55 14.79
N LEU A 91 -6.20 9.51 14.34
CA LEU A 91 -5.35 9.56 13.16
C LEU A 91 -6.15 9.80 11.88
N SER A 92 -7.36 9.26 11.79
CA SER A 92 -8.25 9.42 10.65
C SER A 92 -8.80 10.84 10.53
N ILE A 93 -9.21 11.44 11.65
CA ILE A 93 -9.64 12.85 11.72
C ILE A 93 -8.48 13.78 11.35
N GLU A 94 -7.28 13.52 11.89
CA GLU A 94 -6.06 14.28 11.57
C GLU A 94 -5.74 14.23 10.08
N ALA A 95 -5.73 13.03 9.47
CA ALA A 95 -5.45 12.86 8.04
C ALA A 95 -6.48 13.58 7.17
N GLN A 96 -7.77 13.53 7.52
CA GLN A 96 -8.82 14.28 6.83
C GLN A 96 -8.58 15.81 6.91
N ALA A 97 -8.24 16.32 8.09
CA ALA A 97 -7.98 17.75 8.30
C ALA A 97 -6.76 18.23 7.50
N LEU A 98 -5.78 17.36 7.25
CA LEU A 98 -4.56 17.62 6.48
C LEU A 98 -4.76 17.44 4.96
N GLY A 99 -5.95 17.09 4.49
CA GLY A 99 -6.29 17.06 3.08
C GLY A 99 -6.06 15.72 2.39
N ALA A 100 -6.02 14.61 3.13
CA ALA A 100 -6.08 13.27 2.52
C ALA A 100 -7.33 13.09 1.67
N ASP A 101 -7.25 12.31 0.59
CA ASP A 101 -8.39 11.98 -0.28
C ASP A 101 -9.10 10.70 0.19
N ALA A 102 -8.39 9.80 0.88
CA ALA A 102 -8.94 8.57 1.44
C ALA A 102 -8.03 8.03 2.57
N LEU A 103 -8.54 7.03 3.28
CA LEU A 103 -7.84 6.39 4.39
C LEU A 103 -7.59 4.90 4.11
N LEU A 104 -6.44 4.38 4.56
CA LEU A 104 -6.12 2.96 4.57
C LEU A 104 -6.06 2.49 6.02
N VAL A 105 -7.03 1.67 6.44
CA VAL A 105 -7.17 1.22 7.84
C VAL A 105 -6.92 -0.28 7.93
N VAL A 106 -5.76 -0.65 8.49
CA VAL A 106 -5.42 -2.05 8.74
C VAL A 106 -6.27 -2.63 9.89
N THR A 107 -6.60 -3.92 9.80
CA THR A 107 -7.26 -4.62 10.91
C THR A 107 -6.45 -4.45 12.21
N PRO A 108 -7.12 -4.28 13.39
CA PRO A 108 -6.42 -4.20 14.66
C PRO A 108 -5.50 -5.41 14.85
N TYR A 109 -4.21 -5.15 14.97
CA TYR A 109 -3.16 -6.16 15.07
C TYR A 109 -2.84 -6.48 16.53
N TYR A 110 -2.26 -7.66 16.78
CA TYR A 110 -1.78 -8.13 18.08
C TYR A 110 -2.91 -8.53 19.06
N ASN A 111 -3.86 -7.64 19.38
CA ASN A 111 -4.95 -7.87 20.34
C ASN A 111 -6.14 -8.69 19.79
N ARG A 112 -6.08 -9.11 18.52
CA ARG A 112 -6.97 -10.10 17.87
C ARG A 112 -8.46 -9.88 18.12
N ALA A 113 -8.98 -8.80 17.56
CA ALA A 113 -10.39 -8.47 17.68
C ALA A 113 -11.30 -9.60 17.13
N SER A 114 -12.41 -9.86 17.82
CA SER A 114 -13.48 -10.73 17.31
C SER A 114 -14.17 -10.07 16.12
N ARG A 115 -15.04 -10.82 15.41
CA ARG A 115 -15.84 -10.26 14.31
C ARG A 115 -16.66 -9.04 14.75
N SER A 116 -17.31 -9.08 15.90
CA SER A 116 -18.05 -7.93 16.44
C SER A 116 -17.13 -6.75 16.77
N GLY A 117 -15.94 -7.02 17.29
CA GLY A 117 -14.91 -6.01 17.52
C GLY A 117 -14.40 -5.37 16.22
N LEU A 118 -14.16 -6.15 15.16
CA LEU A 118 -13.81 -5.63 13.83
C LEU A 118 -14.92 -4.74 13.27
N MET A 119 -16.18 -5.19 13.35
CA MET A 119 -17.35 -4.39 12.93
C MET A 119 -17.41 -3.06 13.69
N ALA A 120 -17.29 -3.08 15.01
CA ALA A 120 -17.31 -1.87 15.83
C ALA A 120 -16.13 -0.93 15.51
N HIS A 121 -14.93 -1.49 15.33
CA HIS A 121 -13.72 -0.73 15.02
C HIS A 121 -13.85 0.03 13.69
N PHE A 122 -14.16 -0.67 12.59
CA PHE A 122 -14.25 -0.05 11.27
C PHE A 122 -15.41 0.95 11.18
N ASN A 123 -16.57 0.65 11.78
CA ASN A 123 -17.68 1.60 11.83
C ASN A 123 -17.30 2.86 12.61
N ALA A 124 -16.65 2.74 13.78
CA ALA A 124 -16.24 3.90 14.56
C ALA A 124 -15.26 4.80 13.80
N VAL A 125 -14.33 4.23 13.01
CA VAL A 125 -13.46 5.00 12.14
C VAL A 125 -14.26 5.67 11.03
N ALA A 126 -15.12 4.94 10.34
CA ALA A 126 -15.90 5.45 9.21
C ALA A 126 -16.91 6.52 9.62
N ASP A 127 -17.53 6.39 10.82
CA ASP A 127 -18.43 7.38 11.40
C ASP A 127 -17.71 8.70 11.76
N SER A 128 -16.40 8.65 12.02
CA SER A 128 -15.63 9.82 12.47
C SER A 128 -15.16 10.75 11.35
N VAL A 129 -15.29 10.34 10.09
CA VAL A 129 -14.77 11.07 8.92
C VAL A 129 -15.78 11.06 7.77
N ALA A 130 -15.62 12.02 6.85
CA ALA A 130 -16.38 12.04 5.59
C ALA A 130 -15.61 11.36 4.42
N LEU A 131 -14.38 10.93 4.65
CA LEU A 131 -13.53 10.34 3.63
C LEU A 131 -13.86 8.87 3.37
N PRO A 132 -13.64 8.37 2.16
CA PRO A 132 -13.63 6.95 1.86
C PRO A 132 -12.55 6.21 2.67
N VAL A 133 -12.90 5.02 3.15
CA VAL A 133 -12.02 4.17 3.94
C VAL A 133 -11.80 2.85 3.21
N ILE A 134 -10.53 2.52 2.97
CA ILE A 134 -10.08 1.23 2.47
C ILE A 134 -9.79 0.34 3.68
N MET A 135 -10.57 -0.70 3.87
CA MET A 135 -10.30 -1.75 4.86
C MET A 135 -9.05 -2.52 4.42
N TYR A 136 -8.07 -2.71 5.30
CA TYR A 136 -6.85 -3.42 4.93
C TYR A 136 -6.72 -4.73 5.69
N ASN A 137 -6.77 -5.82 4.95
CA ASN A 137 -6.60 -7.19 5.43
C ASN A 137 -5.20 -7.71 5.12
N VAL A 138 -4.42 -8.04 6.15
CA VAL A 138 -3.07 -8.62 6.04
C VAL A 138 -2.79 -9.58 7.20
N PRO A 139 -3.45 -10.75 7.22
CA PRO A 139 -3.45 -11.66 8.37
C PRO A 139 -2.05 -12.14 8.76
N GLY A 140 -1.13 -12.27 7.81
CA GLY A 140 0.26 -12.63 8.07
C GLY A 140 1.01 -11.63 8.97
N ARG A 141 0.55 -10.36 9.02
CA ARG A 141 1.14 -9.34 9.89
C ARG A 141 0.31 -9.08 11.15
N THR A 142 -1.00 -9.09 11.01
CA THR A 142 -1.90 -8.69 12.10
C THR A 142 -2.29 -9.83 13.03
N GLY A 143 -2.21 -11.08 12.56
CA GLY A 143 -2.74 -12.25 13.25
C GLY A 143 -4.28 -12.31 13.24
N VAL A 144 -4.93 -11.45 12.43
CA VAL A 144 -6.40 -11.38 12.27
C VAL A 144 -6.74 -11.34 10.80
N ASN A 145 -7.62 -12.25 10.38
CA ASN A 145 -8.22 -12.19 9.05
C ASN A 145 -9.53 -11.39 9.08
N LEU A 146 -9.79 -10.63 8.03
CA LEU A 146 -11.06 -9.96 7.76
C LEU A 146 -11.87 -10.79 6.75
N PRO A 147 -12.82 -11.62 7.19
CA PRO A 147 -13.54 -12.53 6.30
C PRO A 147 -14.42 -11.78 5.29
N PRO A 148 -14.66 -12.36 4.09
CA PRO A 148 -15.48 -11.75 3.04
C PRO A 148 -16.88 -11.33 3.48
N GLU A 149 -17.55 -12.14 4.28
CA GLU A 149 -18.87 -11.82 4.82
C GLU A 149 -18.84 -10.66 5.83
N THR A 150 -17.69 -10.42 6.46
CA THR A 150 -17.52 -9.26 7.35
C THR A 150 -17.27 -7.99 6.52
N VAL A 151 -16.48 -8.08 5.45
CA VAL A 151 -16.31 -6.97 4.49
C VAL A 151 -17.65 -6.57 3.88
N ALA A 152 -18.44 -7.55 3.39
CA ALA A 152 -19.76 -7.29 2.81
C ALA A 152 -20.74 -6.66 3.83
N ALA A 153 -20.67 -7.05 5.10
CA ALA A 153 -21.49 -6.44 6.16
C ALA A 153 -21.04 -4.99 6.47
N LEU A 154 -19.73 -4.74 6.50
CA LEU A 154 -19.14 -3.41 6.72
C LEU A 154 -19.43 -2.46 5.56
N ALA A 155 -19.44 -2.95 4.34
CA ALA A 155 -19.73 -2.17 3.13
C ALA A 155 -21.13 -1.57 3.05
N ARG A 156 -22.01 -1.86 4.02
CA ARG A 156 -23.29 -1.15 4.21
C ARG A 156 -23.07 0.29 4.69
N HIS A 157 -21.92 0.57 5.29
CA HIS A 157 -21.53 1.92 5.65
C HIS A 157 -21.00 2.65 4.40
N PRO A 158 -21.51 3.86 4.06
CA PRO A 158 -21.19 4.53 2.80
C PRO A 158 -19.69 4.85 2.63
N ASN A 159 -18.96 5.06 3.71
CA ASN A 159 -17.52 5.36 3.67
C ASN A 159 -16.63 4.11 3.61
N LEU A 160 -17.14 2.89 3.92
CA LEU A 160 -16.40 1.63 3.84
C LEU A 160 -16.57 1.01 2.43
N CYS A 161 -16.02 1.66 1.43
CA CYS A 161 -16.28 1.38 0.02
C CYS A 161 -15.21 0.52 -0.68
N ALA A 162 -14.12 0.20 0.01
CA ALA A 162 -13.03 -0.56 -0.58
C ALA A 162 -12.33 -1.48 0.43
N VAL A 163 -11.68 -2.52 -0.10
CA VAL A 163 -10.78 -3.40 0.66
C VAL A 163 -9.47 -3.60 -0.10
N LYS A 164 -8.34 -3.47 0.62
CA LYS A 164 -7.04 -4.00 0.19
C LYS A 164 -6.90 -5.38 0.80
N ASP A 165 -6.88 -6.43 -0.01
CA ASP A 165 -6.59 -7.78 0.47
C ASP A 165 -5.14 -8.18 0.18
N ALA A 166 -4.43 -8.51 1.23
CA ALA A 166 -3.06 -9.04 1.22
C ALA A 166 -2.98 -10.36 2.01
N SER A 167 -4.04 -11.16 1.94
CA SER A 167 -4.08 -12.48 2.55
C SER A 167 -3.14 -13.48 1.86
N GLY A 168 -2.90 -13.28 0.55
CA GLY A 168 -2.20 -14.24 -0.29
C GLY A 168 -3.06 -15.43 -0.70
N ASP A 169 -4.33 -15.46 -0.33
CA ASP A 169 -5.28 -16.55 -0.60
C ASP A 169 -6.24 -16.16 -1.72
N LEU A 170 -6.04 -16.73 -2.90
CA LEU A 170 -6.92 -16.52 -4.06
C LEU A 170 -8.35 -17.02 -3.83
N ARG A 171 -8.55 -18.00 -2.92
CA ARG A 171 -9.89 -18.45 -2.54
C ARG A 171 -10.62 -17.32 -1.80
N GLN A 172 -9.96 -16.68 -0.84
CA GLN A 172 -10.53 -15.53 -0.15
C GLN A 172 -10.85 -14.37 -1.11
N LEU A 173 -9.98 -14.10 -2.09
CA LEU A 173 -10.27 -13.10 -3.13
C LEU A 173 -11.50 -13.48 -3.96
N THR A 174 -11.67 -14.76 -4.31
CA THR A 174 -12.86 -15.25 -5.00
C THR A 174 -14.12 -15.05 -4.17
N ASP A 175 -14.03 -15.40 -2.87
CA ASP A 175 -15.14 -15.23 -1.92
C ASP A 175 -15.48 -13.75 -1.70
N LEU A 176 -14.47 -12.85 -1.68
CA LEU A 176 -14.67 -11.40 -1.64
C LEU A 176 -15.41 -10.90 -2.89
N ALA A 177 -15.00 -11.32 -4.08
CA ALA A 177 -15.66 -10.96 -5.32
C ALA A 177 -17.12 -11.41 -5.33
N ALA A 178 -17.40 -12.63 -4.86
CA ALA A 178 -18.75 -13.18 -4.77
C ALA A 178 -19.61 -12.46 -3.71
N ALA A 179 -19.06 -12.15 -2.54
CA ALA A 179 -19.80 -11.55 -1.43
C ALA A 179 -20.06 -10.06 -1.59
N CYS A 180 -19.13 -9.33 -2.22
CA CYS A 180 -19.16 -7.87 -2.33
C CYS A 180 -19.67 -7.38 -3.69
N GLY A 181 -19.54 -8.17 -4.75
CA GLY A 181 -19.90 -7.77 -6.10
C GLY A 181 -19.26 -6.42 -6.49
N GLU A 182 -20.02 -5.55 -7.13
CA GLU A 182 -19.57 -4.20 -7.50
C GLU A 182 -19.67 -3.17 -6.36
N GLY A 183 -20.22 -3.56 -5.22
CA GLY A 183 -20.44 -2.66 -4.07
C GLY A 183 -19.19 -2.26 -3.32
N VAL A 184 -18.09 -3.03 -3.46
CA VAL A 184 -16.80 -2.79 -2.80
C VAL A 184 -15.69 -2.87 -3.83
N ALA A 185 -14.85 -1.84 -3.89
CA ALA A 185 -13.64 -1.89 -4.71
C ALA A 185 -12.59 -2.78 -4.04
N VAL A 186 -12.17 -3.84 -4.71
CA VAL A 186 -11.09 -4.71 -4.23
C VAL A 186 -9.77 -4.26 -4.84
N TYR A 187 -8.75 -4.06 -4.00
CA TYR A 187 -7.37 -3.83 -4.40
C TYR A 187 -6.49 -5.00 -3.96
N CYS A 188 -5.68 -5.53 -4.87
CA CYS A 188 -4.67 -6.52 -4.54
C CYS A 188 -3.59 -5.90 -3.64
N GLY A 189 -3.19 -6.60 -2.58
CA GLY A 189 -2.09 -6.18 -1.70
C GLY A 189 -0.79 -6.94 -1.91
N ASN A 190 -0.78 -7.91 -2.85
CA ASN A 190 0.35 -8.78 -3.15
C ASN A 190 0.80 -8.60 -4.60
N ASP A 191 2.00 -8.08 -4.81
CA ASP A 191 2.52 -7.72 -6.14
C ASP A 191 2.67 -8.94 -7.08
N ASP A 192 2.85 -10.13 -6.54
CA ASP A 192 2.94 -11.39 -7.30
C ASP A 192 1.58 -11.99 -7.70
N GLN A 193 0.46 -11.39 -7.27
CA GLN A 193 -0.90 -11.87 -7.51
C GLN A 193 -1.79 -10.85 -8.22
N VAL A 194 -1.23 -9.84 -8.88
CA VAL A 194 -2.01 -8.74 -9.48
C VAL A 194 -2.93 -9.25 -10.58
N VAL A 195 -2.40 -10.01 -11.55
CA VAL A 195 -3.19 -10.53 -12.68
C VAL A 195 -4.32 -11.46 -12.21
N PRO A 196 -4.10 -12.49 -11.37
CA PRO A 196 -5.19 -13.30 -10.88
C PRO A 196 -6.21 -12.51 -10.04
N ALA A 197 -5.77 -11.51 -9.27
CA ALA A 197 -6.69 -10.64 -8.52
C ALA A 197 -7.57 -9.79 -9.45
N MET A 198 -7.00 -9.23 -10.52
CA MET A 198 -7.76 -8.45 -11.51
C MET A 198 -8.71 -9.34 -12.31
N ALA A 199 -8.35 -10.60 -12.57
CA ALA A 199 -9.25 -11.59 -13.17
C ALA A 199 -10.47 -11.90 -12.28
N LEU A 200 -10.33 -11.73 -10.98
CA LEU A 200 -11.43 -11.85 -9.99
C LEU A 200 -12.15 -10.51 -9.73
N GLY A 201 -11.87 -9.47 -10.52
CA GLY A 201 -12.56 -8.18 -10.45
C GLY A 201 -11.88 -7.11 -9.57
N ALA A 202 -10.64 -7.34 -9.12
CA ALA A 202 -9.88 -6.28 -8.45
C ALA A 202 -9.70 -5.07 -9.38
N ARG A 203 -9.78 -3.86 -8.81
CA ARG A 203 -9.65 -2.58 -9.53
C ARG A 203 -8.19 -2.20 -9.80
N GLY A 204 -7.25 -2.91 -9.17
CA GLY A 204 -5.83 -2.68 -9.30
C GLY A 204 -5.06 -3.22 -8.10
N VAL A 205 -3.89 -2.65 -7.85
CA VAL A 205 -2.98 -3.05 -6.79
C VAL A 205 -2.56 -1.86 -5.92
N ILE A 206 -2.35 -2.10 -4.63
CA ILE A 206 -1.60 -1.19 -3.75
C ILE A 206 -0.24 -1.84 -3.51
N SER A 207 0.74 -1.41 -4.29
CA SER A 207 2.00 -2.10 -4.58
C SER A 207 3.17 -1.63 -3.72
N VAL A 208 4.04 -2.55 -3.35
CA VAL A 208 5.38 -2.26 -2.81
C VAL A 208 6.40 -2.14 -3.96
N ALA A 209 6.32 -3.02 -4.96
CA ALA A 209 7.24 -3.05 -6.09
C ALA A 209 7.21 -1.75 -6.92
N ALA A 210 6.07 -1.06 -6.94
CA ALA A 210 5.93 0.25 -7.59
C ALA A 210 6.86 1.33 -7.02
N ASN A 211 7.40 1.19 -5.80
CA ASN A 211 8.46 2.08 -5.32
C ASN A 211 9.73 2.00 -6.18
N VAL A 212 10.01 0.86 -6.82
CA VAL A 212 11.23 0.57 -7.57
C VAL A 212 10.98 0.56 -9.08
N VAL A 213 9.82 0.08 -9.49
CA VAL A 213 9.41 -0.07 -10.90
C VAL A 213 7.99 0.47 -11.12
N PRO A 214 7.77 1.78 -10.92
CA PRO A 214 6.41 2.35 -10.99
C PRO A 214 5.77 2.16 -12.36
N ARG A 215 6.44 2.54 -13.45
CA ARG A 215 5.91 2.40 -14.81
C ARG A 215 5.61 0.95 -15.21
N PRO A 216 6.49 -0.04 -15.00
CA PRO A 216 6.17 -1.45 -15.24
C PRO A 216 4.95 -1.96 -14.47
N MET A 217 4.78 -1.57 -13.20
CA MET A 217 3.61 -1.95 -12.42
C MET A 217 2.33 -1.29 -12.92
N ARG A 218 2.42 -0.04 -13.39
CA ARG A 218 1.32 0.65 -14.06
C ARG A 218 0.98 -0.05 -15.38
N GLU A 219 1.96 -0.34 -16.23
CA GLU A 219 1.75 -1.03 -17.52
C GLU A 219 1.07 -2.39 -17.33
N LEU A 220 1.43 -3.14 -16.29
CA LEU A 220 0.79 -4.40 -15.93
C LEU A 220 -0.71 -4.20 -15.70
N THR A 221 -1.07 -3.26 -14.83
CA THR A 221 -2.47 -3.04 -14.45
C THR A 221 -3.28 -2.41 -15.58
N HIS A 222 -2.71 -1.45 -16.30
CA HIS A 222 -3.39 -0.79 -17.41
C HIS A 222 -3.59 -1.73 -18.62
N ALA A 223 -2.63 -2.60 -18.93
CA ALA A 223 -2.83 -3.62 -19.98
C ALA A 223 -4.06 -4.49 -19.68
N TRP A 224 -4.26 -4.89 -18.43
CA TRP A 224 -5.46 -5.61 -18.03
C TRP A 224 -6.74 -4.78 -18.21
N LEU A 225 -6.73 -3.53 -17.73
CA LEU A 225 -7.88 -2.62 -17.80
C LEU A 225 -8.26 -2.27 -19.24
N GLU A 226 -7.30 -2.24 -20.14
CA GLU A 226 -7.46 -2.00 -21.59
C GLU A 226 -7.87 -3.26 -22.36
N GLY A 227 -8.01 -4.41 -21.71
CA GLY A 227 -8.47 -5.65 -22.31
C GLY A 227 -7.36 -6.48 -22.95
N ASP A 228 -6.10 -6.28 -22.57
CA ASP A 228 -4.95 -7.10 -23.01
C ASP A 228 -4.39 -7.93 -21.83
N PRO A 229 -5.07 -9.02 -21.43
CA PRO A 229 -4.62 -9.88 -20.35
C PRO A 229 -3.30 -10.62 -20.66
N ALA A 230 -2.97 -10.82 -21.93
CA ALA A 230 -1.73 -11.47 -22.33
C ALA A 230 -0.53 -10.56 -22.03
N LYS A 231 -0.60 -9.27 -22.35
CA LYS A 231 0.39 -8.25 -22.01
C LYS A 231 0.51 -8.08 -20.49
N ALA A 232 -0.61 -8.07 -19.77
CA ALA A 232 -0.61 -7.99 -18.32
C ALA A 232 0.12 -9.19 -17.69
N LEU A 233 -0.14 -10.40 -18.16
CA LEU A 233 0.53 -11.62 -17.71
C LEU A 233 2.03 -11.60 -18.04
N ASP A 234 2.43 -11.14 -19.21
CA ASP A 234 3.84 -11.00 -19.59
C ASP A 234 4.57 -10.06 -18.61
N TRP A 235 3.99 -8.89 -18.28
CA TRP A 235 4.53 -8.00 -17.26
C TRP A 235 4.62 -8.66 -15.88
N GLN A 236 3.57 -9.35 -15.44
CA GLN A 236 3.56 -10.06 -14.15
C GLN A 236 4.71 -11.05 -14.04
N LEU A 237 4.93 -11.86 -15.10
CA LEU A 237 5.97 -12.89 -15.10
C LEU A 237 7.38 -12.28 -15.20
N ARG A 238 7.57 -11.22 -15.98
CA ARG A 238 8.85 -10.50 -16.05
C ARG A 238 9.24 -9.85 -14.74
N LEU A 239 8.27 -9.29 -14.01
CA LEU A 239 8.50 -8.62 -12.74
C LEU A 239 8.67 -9.60 -11.57
N LEU A 240 8.22 -10.85 -11.70
CA LEU A 240 8.20 -11.82 -10.61
C LEU A 240 9.56 -12.04 -9.91
N PRO A 241 10.71 -12.13 -10.60
CA PRO A 241 12.00 -12.25 -9.93
C PRO A 241 12.33 -11.04 -9.05
N LEU A 242 12.06 -9.83 -9.53
CA LEU A 242 12.26 -8.60 -8.76
C LEU A 242 11.30 -8.53 -7.58
N ILE A 243 10.02 -8.81 -7.80
CA ILE A 243 9.02 -8.85 -6.73
C ILE A 243 9.47 -9.80 -5.61
N ARG A 244 9.90 -11.01 -5.93
CA ARG A 244 10.42 -11.97 -4.95
C ARG A 244 11.63 -11.45 -4.18
N ALA A 245 12.55 -10.76 -4.85
CA ALA A 245 13.71 -10.15 -4.20
C ALA A 245 13.29 -9.01 -3.24
N LEU A 246 12.27 -8.20 -3.60
CA LEU A 246 11.72 -7.14 -2.75
C LEU A 246 10.93 -7.68 -1.54
N PHE A 247 10.62 -8.96 -1.49
CA PHE A 247 9.96 -9.65 -0.38
C PHE A 247 10.86 -10.77 0.23
N SER A 248 12.16 -10.76 -0.05
CA SER A 248 13.13 -11.72 0.53
C SER A 248 13.33 -11.56 2.05
N GLU A 249 12.87 -10.44 2.59
CA GLU A 249 12.84 -10.11 4.02
C GLU A 249 11.58 -9.28 4.32
N VAL A 250 11.31 -8.98 5.59
CA VAL A 250 10.18 -8.16 6.01
C VAL A 250 10.19 -6.81 5.29
N SER A 251 9.11 -6.53 4.54
CA SER A 251 8.92 -5.20 3.93
C SER A 251 8.75 -4.13 5.02
N PRO A 252 9.40 -2.94 4.93
CA PRO A 252 10.03 -2.37 3.74
C PRO A 252 11.56 -2.57 3.63
N ILE A 253 12.16 -3.51 4.33
CA ILE A 253 13.62 -3.65 4.38
C ILE A 253 14.22 -3.78 2.96
N PRO A 254 13.79 -4.74 2.10
CA PRO A 254 14.39 -4.87 0.77
C PRO A 254 14.07 -3.69 -0.16
N VAL A 255 12.85 -3.14 -0.11
CA VAL A 255 12.49 -2.03 -1.00
C VAL A 255 13.28 -0.76 -0.69
N LYS A 256 13.59 -0.48 0.59
CA LYS A 256 14.46 0.65 0.95
C LYS A 256 15.91 0.40 0.56
N ALA A 257 16.40 -0.83 0.69
CA ALA A 257 17.71 -1.21 0.17
C ALA A 257 17.81 -1.04 -1.35
N ALA A 258 16.76 -1.41 -2.10
CA ALA A 258 16.69 -1.20 -3.56
C ALA A 258 16.73 0.30 -3.92
N LEU A 259 15.88 1.12 -3.30
CA LEU A 259 15.85 2.56 -3.53
C LEU A 259 17.17 3.24 -3.18
N SER A 260 17.86 2.77 -2.14
CA SER A 260 19.19 3.25 -1.79
C SER A 260 20.24 2.85 -2.82
N ALA A 261 20.20 1.61 -3.31
CA ALA A 261 21.07 1.18 -4.40
C ALA A 261 20.84 1.97 -5.69
N MET A 262 19.62 2.45 -5.93
CA MET A 262 19.28 3.38 -7.02
C MET A 262 19.72 4.83 -6.75
N GLY A 263 20.17 5.15 -5.53
CA GLY A 263 20.60 6.49 -5.15
C GLY A 263 19.48 7.47 -4.85
N LEU A 264 18.27 6.98 -4.60
CA LEU A 264 17.09 7.81 -4.36
C LEU A 264 16.87 8.16 -2.89
N ILE A 265 17.33 7.31 -1.97
CA ILE A 265 17.23 7.52 -0.51
C ILE A 265 18.48 6.99 0.21
N GLU A 266 18.69 7.36 1.46
CA GLU A 266 19.62 6.64 2.33
C GLU A 266 18.99 5.29 2.78
N ASN A 267 19.81 4.22 2.90
CA ASN A 267 19.35 2.91 3.41
C ASN A 267 19.18 2.97 4.94
N ASN A 268 18.23 3.75 5.38
CA ASN A 268 17.98 4.04 6.77
C ASN A 268 16.60 3.56 7.20
N LEU A 269 16.56 2.69 8.21
CA LEU A 269 15.36 2.15 8.83
C LEU A 269 15.36 2.48 10.32
N ARG A 270 14.20 2.47 10.94
CA ARG A 270 14.09 2.66 12.39
C ARG A 270 13.84 1.33 13.08
N LEU A 271 14.54 1.10 14.19
CA LEU A 271 14.33 -0.10 14.99
C LEU A 271 12.84 -0.29 15.33
N PRO A 272 12.33 -1.52 15.29
CA PRO A 272 13.09 -2.80 15.26
C PRO A 272 13.56 -3.26 13.88
N LEU A 273 13.27 -2.53 12.80
CA LEU A 273 13.77 -2.88 11.48
C LEU A 273 15.24 -2.47 11.31
N THR A 274 16.00 -3.32 10.63
CA THR A 274 17.42 -3.12 10.34
C THR A 274 17.64 -3.28 8.83
N PRO A 275 18.70 -2.69 8.25
CA PRO A 275 19.07 -2.93 6.87
C PRO A 275 19.25 -4.43 6.57
N LEU A 276 19.11 -4.82 5.30
CA LEU A 276 19.41 -6.17 4.82
C LEU A 276 20.84 -6.58 5.22
N ASP A 277 21.02 -7.87 5.51
CA ASP A 277 22.37 -8.44 5.55
C ASP A 277 23.05 -8.32 4.17
N ARG A 278 24.39 -8.43 4.23
CA ARG A 278 25.23 -8.19 3.04
C ARG A 278 24.89 -9.14 1.89
N GLU A 279 24.68 -10.42 2.15
CA GLU A 279 24.45 -11.44 1.14
C GLU A 279 23.11 -11.17 0.40
N LYS A 280 22.04 -10.89 1.16
CA LYS A 280 20.74 -10.53 0.58
C LYS A 280 20.79 -9.20 -0.18
N ALA A 281 21.56 -8.23 0.31
CA ALA A 281 21.73 -6.94 -0.37
C ALA A 281 22.47 -7.10 -1.70
N GLU A 282 23.53 -7.90 -1.77
CA GLU A 282 24.25 -8.22 -3.00
C GLU A 282 23.34 -8.93 -4.01
N THR A 283 22.56 -9.93 -3.55
CA THR A 283 21.58 -10.63 -4.38
C THR A 283 20.48 -9.71 -4.92
N LEU A 284 20.00 -8.77 -4.11
CA LEU A 284 19.02 -7.77 -4.52
C LEU A 284 19.59 -6.85 -5.61
N VAL A 285 20.81 -6.33 -5.41
CA VAL A 285 21.50 -5.47 -6.38
C VAL A 285 21.70 -6.19 -7.72
N GLU A 286 22.09 -7.46 -7.70
CA GLU A 286 22.20 -8.26 -8.92
C GLU A 286 20.84 -8.42 -9.63
N THR A 287 19.77 -8.63 -8.86
CA THR A 287 18.42 -8.75 -9.41
C THR A 287 17.93 -7.44 -10.03
N LEU A 288 18.24 -6.29 -9.40
CA LEU A 288 17.96 -4.96 -9.96
C LEU A 288 18.68 -4.76 -11.31
N ARG A 289 19.96 -5.10 -11.38
CA ARG A 289 20.74 -5.02 -12.64
C ARG A 289 20.16 -5.91 -13.74
N LYS A 290 19.78 -7.15 -13.41
CA LYS A 290 19.12 -8.09 -14.36
C LYS A 290 17.77 -7.56 -14.84
N ALA A 291 17.07 -6.81 -14.02
CA ALA A 291 15.82 -6.13 -14.39
C ALA A 291 16.05 -4.84 -15.20
N GLY A 292 17.30 -4.48 -15.52
CA GLY A 292 17.64 -3.27 -16.27
C GLY A 292 17.57 -1.98 -15.43
N ILE A 293 17.55 -2.10 -14.11
CA ILE A 293 17.50 -0.94 -13.21
C ILE A 293 18.92 -0.44 -12.94
N THR A 294 19.13 0.86 -13.13
CA THR A 294 20.41 1.50 -12.83
C THR A 294 20.63 1.55 -11.32
N VAL A 295 21.76 1.06 -10.87
CA VAL A 295 22.20 1.10 -9.48
C VAL A 295 23.50 1.86 -9.37
N GLN A 296 23.65 2.65 -8.33
CA GLN A 296 24.91 3.32 -8.01
C GLN A 296 25.94 2.25 -7.59
N GLY A 297 27.20 2.42 -8.03
CA GLY A 297 28.31 1.50 -7.77
C GLY A 297 28.85 1.56 -6.36
#